data_0e825ba8b2571f738cc6ff40d0d1259a
#
_entry.id   0e825ba8b2571f738cc6ff40d0d1259a
#
_cell.length_a   1.000
_cell.length_b   1.000
_cell.length_c   1.000
_cell.angle_alpha   90.00
_cell.angle_beta   90.00
_cell.angle_gamma   90.00
#
_symmetry.space_group_name_H-M   'P 1'
#
loop_
_entity.id
_entity.type
_entity.pdbx_description
1 polymer ?
#
loop_
_entity_poly.entity_id
_entity_poly.type
_entity_poly.pdbx_seq_one_letter_code
_entity_poly.pdbx_strand_id
1 'polypeptide(L)'
;MSQSRWQPSRRRNFRVRAEINYVTSEEAKQLVSSEGYGILDVRDRTQFERARIKSCRHVPLFIENKDNDFGTIINRTLHNNFAGLLFGLPFTKRNPEFVEAVRREFSPESKVLIVCQEGLRSVAAAQALEEAGFQNLTCIAAGLQSVSAGAFDCEGPKELKDAGKAGLVTIQAQISGVLGTILICALLFITFFPDQAEQILALFPSN
;
A
#
# COMPACT_ATOMS: atom_id res chain seq x y z
N MET A 1 -47.92 29.59 37.16
CA MET A 1 -48.08 28.33 36.38
C MET A 1 -47.25 28.42 35.13
N SER A 2 -46.04 27.87 35.16
CA SER A 2 -45.09 27.89 34.02
C SER A 2 -45.23 26.56 33.27
N GLN A 3 -45.70 26.62 32.03
CA GLN A 3 -45.76 25.45 31.15
C GLN A 3 -44.39 25.20 30.54
N SER A 4 -43.69 24.17 30.98
CA SER A 4 -42.48 23.69 30.36
C SER A 4 -42.80 23.05 28.99
N ARG A 5 -42.40 23.73 27.93
CA ARG A 5 -42.54 23.23 26.55
C ARG A 5 -41.56 22.09 26.34
N TRP A 6 -42.05 20.85 26.34
CA TRP A 6 -41.28 19.66 25.99
C TRP A 6 -40.83 19.73 24.52
N GLN A 7 -39.52 19.75 24.26
CA GLN A 7 -38.98 19.64 22.90
C GLN A 7 -38.61 18.19 22.62
N PRO A 8 -39.11 17.57 21.54
CA PRO A 8 -38.72 16.22 21.18
C PRO A 8 -37.24 16.18 20.80
N SER A 9 -36.51 15.30 21.43
CA SER A 9 -35.11 15.05 21.15
C SER A 9 -34.91 14.71 19.66
N ARG A 10 -33.94 15.36 19.02
CA ARG A 10 -33.51 15.02 17.64
C ARG A 10 -33.26 13.51 17.59
N ARG A 11 -34.07 12.81 16.83
CA ARG A 11 -33.81 11.40 16.46
C ARG A 11 -32.43 11.39 15.80
N ARG A 12 -31.43 10.82 16.46
CA ARG A 12 -30.20 10.39 15.81
C ARG A 12 -30.61 9.34 14.80
N ASN A 13 -30.58 9.68 13.53
CA ASN A 13 -30.65 8.68 12.47
C ASN A 13 -29.46 7.74 12.67
N PHE A 14 -29.71 6.60 13.27
CA PHE A 14 -28.82 5.44 13.20
C PHE A 14 -28.80 5.05 11.71
N ARG A 15 -27.85 5.59 10.95
CA ARG A 15 -27.48 4.96 9.68
C ARG A 15 -26.91 3.58 10.07
N VAL A 16 -27.60 2.55 9.66
CA VAL A 16 -27.03 1.19 9.65
C VAL A 16 -25.75 1.33 8.83
N ARG A 17 -24.62 1.17 9.47
CA ARG A 17 -23.33 1.20 8.80
C ARG A 17 -23.30 -0.08 7.98
N ALA A 18 -23.16 0.03 6.66
CA ALA A 18 -22.96 -1.14 5.82
C ALA A 18 -21.68 -1.82 6.29
N GLU A 19 -21.71 -3.11 6.48
CA GLU A 19 -20.54 -3.86 6.92
C GLU A 19 -19.58 -3.97 5.73
N ILE A 20 -18.39 -3.34 5.86
CA ILE A 20 -17.36 -3.43 4.82
C ILE A 20 -16.98 -4.90 4.70
N ASN A 21 -17.15 -5.45 3.53
CA ASN A 21 -16.83 -6.84 3.27
C ASN A 21 -15.32 -7.02 3.06
N TYR A 22 -14.73 -8.06 3.70
CA TYR A 22 -13.31 -8.38 3.59
C TYR A 22 -13.16 -9.75 2.93
N VAL A 23 -12.28 -9.81 1.94
CA VAL A 23 -12.05 -11.03 1.16
C VAL A 23 -10.56 -11.35 1.07
N THR A 24 -10.26 -12.62 0.80
CA THR A 24 -8.92 -13.09 0.44
C THR A 24 -8.57 -12.68 -1.00
N SER A 25 -7.32 -12.88 -1.41
CA SER A 25 -6.90 -12.62 -2.79
C SER A 25 -7.59 -13.53 -3.81
N GLU A 26 -7.87 -14.77 -3.44
CA GLU A 26 -8.55 -15.77 -4.26
C GLU A 26 -10.02 -15.41 -4.48
N GLU A 27 -10.72 -15.07 -3.40
CA GLU A 27 -12.10 -14.57 -3.46
C GLU A 27 -12.18 -13.26 -4.27
N ALA A 28 -11.24 -12.33 -4.07
CA ALA A 28 -11.18 -11.09 -4.83
C ALA A 28 -11.06 -11.33 -6.34
N LYS A 29 -10.22 -12.30 -6.76
CA LYS A 29 -10.14 -12.72 -8.17
C LYS A 29 -11.47 -13.20 -8.68
N GLN A 30 -12.19 -14.01 -7.91
CA GLN A 30 -13.50 -14.55 -8.28
C GLN A 30 -14.55 -13.45 -8.40
N LEU A 31 -14.59 -12.49 -7.46
CA LEU A 31 -15.49 -11.33 -7.51
C LEU A 31 -15.30 -10.51 -8.80
N VAL A 32 -14.04 -10.26 -9.18
CA VAL A 32 -13.73 -9.51 -10.40
C VAL A 32 -14.10 -10.29 -11.67
N SER A 33 -13.75 -11.60 -11.74
CA SER A 33 -13.93 -12.41 -12.94
C SER A 33 -15.38 -12.84 -13.18
N SER A 34 -16.15 -13.11 -12.12
CA SER A 34 -17.47 -13.74 -12.21
C SER A 34 -18.62 -12.82 -11.78
N GLU A 35 -18.37 -11.85 -10.90
CA GLU A 35 -19.43 -11.01 -10.34
C GLU A 35 -19.39 -9.56 -10.82
N GLY A 36 -18.42 -9.19 -11.68
CA GLY A 36 -18.34 -7.89 -12.31
C GLY A 36 -17.90 -6.75 -11.38
N TYR A 37 -17.11 -7.07 -10.34
CA TYR A 37 -16.50 -6.04 -9.51
C TYR A 37 -15.47 -5.23 -10.29
N GLY A 38 -15.61 -3.88 -10.25
CA GLY A 38 -14.56 -2.98 -10.70
C GLY A 38 -13.48 -2.82 -9.63
N ILE A 39 -12.23 -2.70 -10.05
CA ILE A 39 -11.10 -2.56 -9.10
C ILE A 39 -10.76 -1.08 -8.95
N LEU A 40 -10.73 -0.60 -7.70
CA LEU A 40 -10.30 0.74 -7.30
C LEU A 40 -8.99 0.66 -6.51
N ASP A 41 -7.90 1.11 -7.10
CA ASP A 41 -6.60 1.21 -6.42
C ASP A 41 -6.48 2.59 -5.74
N VAL A 42 -6.35 2.59 -4.41
CA VAL A 42 -6.29 3.81 -3.59
C VAL A 42 -4.88 4.11 -3.07
N ARG A 43 -3.86 3.42 -3.61
CA ARG A 43 -2.46 3.66 -3.25
C ARG A 43 -1.97 5.01 -3.77
N ASP A 44 -0.85 5.46 -3.22
CA ASP A 44 -0.11 6.58 -3.78
C ASP A 44 0.42 6.26 -5.18
N ARG A 45 0.70 7.31 -5.94
CA ARG A 45 1.13 7.20 -7.34
C ARG A 45 2.40 6.37 -7.50
N THR A 46 3.34 6.49 -6.58
CA THR A 46 4.63 5.79 -6.69
C THR A 46 4.50 4.28 -6.55
N GLN A 47 3.63 3.81 -5.63
CA GLN A 47 3.31 2.39 -5.49
C GLN A 47 2.52 1.86 -6.69
N PHE A 48 1.57 2.64 -7.19
CA PHE A 48 0.77 2.31 -8.37
C PHE A 48 1.63 2.15 -9.64
N GLU A 49 2.57 3.05 -9.86
CA GLU A 49 3.48 2.99 -11.01
C GLU A 49 4.47 1.82 -10.93
N ARG A 50 4.83 1.36 -9.72
CA ARG A 50 5.73 0.20 -9.55
C ARG A 50 5.07 -1.13 -9.90
N ALA A 51 3.82 -1.32 -9.54
CA ALA A 51 3.03 -2.48 -9.96
C ALA A 51 1.54 -2.20 -9.72
N ARG A 52 0.69 -2.53 -10.68
CA ARG A 52 -0.76 -2.39 -10.60
C ARG A 52 -1.48 -3.55 -11.27
N ILE A 53 -2.73 -3.77 -10.86
CA ILE A 53 -3.61 -4.69 -11.57
C ILE A 53 -4.06 -4.01 -12.86
N LYS A 54 -4.03 -4.75 -13.96
CA LYS A 54 -4.54 -4.30 -15.26
C LYS A 54 -6.03 -3.94 -15.14
N SER A 55 -6.46 -2.93 -15.86
CA SER A 55 -7.87 -2.49 -15.84
C SER A 55 -8.41 -1.93 -14.52
N CYS A 56 -7.56 -1.73 -13.49
CA CYS A 56 -8.01 -1.01 -12.30
C CYS A 56 -8.11 0.50 -12.54
N ARG A 57 -9.01 1.14 -11.79
CA ARG A 57 -9.10 2.60 -11.70
C ARG A 57 -8.22 3.08 -10.56
N HIS A 58 -7.43 4.11 -10.81
CA HIS A 58 -6.52 4.67 -9.81
C HIS A 58 -7.03 6.01 -9.28
N VAL A 59 -7.49 6.00 -8.03
CA VAL A 59 -7.84 7.23 -7.31
C VAL A 59 -7.16 7.18 -5.93
N PRO A 60 -6.03 7.88 -5.75
CA PRO A 60 -5.27 7.82 -4.52
C PRO A 60 -6.03 8.48 -3.35
N LEU A 61 -6.11 7.75 -2.22
CA LEU A 61 -6.66 8.30 -0.97
C LEU A 61 -5.74 9.38 -0.38
N PHE A 62 -4.44 9.24 -0.59
CA PHE A 62 -3.42 10.21 -0.19
C PHE A 62 -2.64 10.66 -1.42
N ILE A 63 -2.49 11.98 -1.57
CA ILE A 63 -1.74 12.63 -2.63
C ILE A 63 -0.49 13.31 -2.07
N GLU A 64 0.51 13.52 -2.90
CA GLU A 64 1.72 14.24 -2.51
C GLU A 64 1.37 15.63 -1.96
N ASN A 65 1.91 15.95 -0.79
CA ASN A 65 1.71 17.24 -0.18
C ASN A 65 2.76 18.24 -0.68
N LYS A 66 2.32 19.13 -1.58
CA LYS A 66 3.15 20.20 -2.18
C LYS A 66 2.84 21.60 -1.61
N ASP A 67 2.10 21.68 -0.50
CA ASP A 67 1.79 22.96 0.12
C ASP A 67 3.09 23.67 0.54
N ASN A 68 3.12 25.00 0.42
CA ASN A 68 4.32 25.81 0.59
C ASN A 68 4.25 26.72 1.85
N ASP A 69 3.40 26.38 2.80
CA ASP A 69 3.47 27.02 4.12
C ASP A 69 4.71 26.55 4.88
N PHE A 70 5.19 27.40 5.79
CA PHE A 70 6.45 27.17 6.52
C PHE A 70 6.46 25.83 7.30
N GLY A 71 5.36 25.48 7.95
CA GLY A 71 5.22 24.23 8.69
C GLY A 71 5.30 23.01 7.78
N THR A 72 4.62 23.04 6.63
CA THR A 72 4.64 21.97 5.63
C THR A 72 6.03 21.80 5.02
N ILE A 73 6.75 22.90 4.73
CA ILE A 73 8.12 22.81 4.21
C ILE A 73 9.05 22.11 5.19
N ILE A 74 9.02 22.48 6.48
CA ILE A 74 9.83 21.83 7.51
C ILE A 74 9.47 20.34 7.62
N ASN A 75 8.19 20.02 7.76
CA ASN A 75 7.73 18.64 7.92
C ASN A 75 8.10 17.79 6.70
N ARG A 76 7.93 18.33 5.48
CA ARG A 76 8.34 17.65 4.25
C ARG A 76 9.85 17.41 4.20
N THR A 77 10.66 18.38 4.61
CA THR A 77 12.11 18.22 4.66
C THR A 77 12.52 17.15 5.65
N LEU A 78 11.98 17.14 6.85
CA LEU A 78 12.21 16.11 7.85
C LEU A 78 11.77 14.74 7.34
N HIS A 79 10.54 14.63 6.82
CA HIS A 79 10.01 13.39 6.26
C HIS A 79 10.90 12.83 5.15
N ASN A 80 11.32 13.66 4.20
CA ASN A 80 12.14 13.24 3.06
C ASN A 80 13.52 12.75 3.49
N ASN A 81 14.13 13.37 4.51
CA ASN A 81 15.43 12.97 5.04
C ASN A 81 15.38 11.69 5.91
N PHE A 82 14.22 11.31 6.42
CA PHE A 82 14.03 10.09 7.22
C PHE A 82 13.15 9.07 6.50
N ALA A 83 11.84 9.21 6.57
CA ALA A 83 10.93 8.22 6.04
C ALA A 83 11.00 8.10 4.50
N GLY A 84 11.18 9.22 3.79
CA GLY A 84 11.38 9.25 2.35
C GLY A 84 12.65 8.53 1.92
N LEU A 85 13.78 8.85 2.56
CA LEU A 85 15.08 8.26 2.24
C LEU A 85 15.14 6.78 2.64
N LEU A 86 14.75 6.45 3.88
CA LEU A 86 14.89 5.10 4.43
C LEU A 86 13.88 4.12 3.84
N PHE A 87 12.62 4.52 3.69
CA PHE A 87 11.52 3.65 3.28
C PHE A 87 10.94 4.00 1.90
N GLY A 88 11.41 5.07 1.26
CA GLY A 88 10.89 5.52 -0.04
C GLY A 88 9.42 5.95 0.01
N LEU A 89 8.97 6.48 1.16
CA LEU A 89 7.61 6.92 1.36
C LEU A 89 7.46 8.39 0.94
N PRO A 90 6.51 8.74 0.07
CA PRO A 90 6.24 10.13 -0.29
C PRO A 90 5.61 10.89 0.89
N PHE A 91 5.91 12.18 1.01
CA PHE A 91 5.23 13.05 1.96
C PHE A 91 3.85 13.39 1.42
N THR A 92 2.79 12.90 2.08
CA THR A 92 1.42 12.94 1.56
C THR A 92 0.44 13.66 2.48
N LYS A 93 -0.66 14.10 1.89
CA LYS A 93 -1.88 14.56 2.58
C LYS A 93 -3.09 13.81 2.06
N ARG A 94 -4.17 13.80 2.84
CA ARG A 94 -5.44 13.22 2.38
C ARG A 94 -5.93 13.95 1.14
N ASN A 95 -6.38 13.21 0.16
CA ASN A 95 -6.94 13.77 -1.08
C ASN A 95 -8.33 14.36 -0.79
N PRO A 96 -8.52 15.68 -0.87
CA PRO A 96 -9.82 16.30 -0.59
C PRO A 96 -10.87 15.97 -1.66
N GLU A 97 -10.44 15.66 -2.88
CA GLU A 97 -11.32 15.33 -4.01
C GLU A 97 -11.55 13.81 -4.16
N PHE A 98 -11.11 13.00 -3.19
CA PHE A 98 -11.15 11.53 -3.30
C PHE A 98 -12.53 11.01 -3.69
N VAL A 99 -13.57 11.38 -2.94
CA VAL A 99 -14.95 10.89 -3.16
C VAL A 99 -15.47 11.32 -4.53
N GLU A 100 -15.26 12.57 -4.91
CA GLU A 100 -15.73 13.09 -6.20
C GLU A 100 -14.95 12.46 -7.38
N ALA A 101 -13.68 12.17 -7.20
CA ALA A 101 -12.90 11.46 -8.20
C ALA A 101 -13.40 10.01 -8.39
N VAL A 102 -13.75 9.33 -7.29
CA VAL A 102 -14.32 7.97 -7.37
C VAL A 102 -15.69 8.00 -8.02
N ARG A 103 -16.55 9.00 -7.76
CA ARG A 103 -17.86 9.14 -8.41
C ARG A 103 -17.79 9.34 -9.93
N ARG A 104 -16.67 9.85 -10.43
CA ARG A 104 -16.47 9.94 -11.90
C ARG A 104 -16.17 8.59 -12.55
N GLU A 105 -15.66 7.64 -11.79
CA GLU A 105 -15.28 6.30 -12.26
C GLU A 105 -16.32 5.22 -11.94
N PHE A 106 -17.08 5.39 -10.84
CA PHE A 106 -18.04 4.41 -10.33
C PHE A 106 -19.33 5.09 -9.86
N SER A 107 -20.47 4.49 -10.16
CA SER A 107 -21.73 4.90 -9.53
C SER A 107 -21.84 4.35 -8.10
N PRO A 108 -22.68 4.96 -7.23
CA PRO A 108 -22.86 4.49 -5.85
C PRO A 108 -23.35 3.03 -5.74
N GLU A 109 -24.02 2.53 -6.75
CA GLU A 109 -24.55 1.16 -6.84
C GLU A 109 -23.54 0.15 -7.39
N SER A 110 -22.42 0.62 -7.93
CA SER A 110 -21.38 -0.23 -8.50
C SER A 110 -20.80 -1.15 -7.45
N LYS A 111 -20.47 -2.38 -7.86
CA LYS A 111 -19.68 -3.31 -7.06
C LYS A 111 -18.20 -2.92 -7.17
N VAL A 112 -17.59 -2.51 -6.08
CA VAL A 112 -16.21 -1.98 -6.06
C VAL A 112 -15.32 -2.79 -5.12
N LEU A 113 -14.26 -3.38 -5.69
CA LEU A 113 -13.16 -3.99 -4.94
C LEU A 113 -12.08 -2.92 -4.72
N ILE A 114 -11.92 -2.48 -3.47
CA ILE A 114 -10.95 -1.46 -3.09
C ILE A 114 -9.66 -2.12 -2.67
N VAL A 115 -8.55 -1.72 -3.29
CA VAL A 115 -7.24 -2.31 -3.03
C VAL A 115 -6.23 -1.26 -2.59
N CYS A 116 -5.37 -1.63 -1.64
CA CYS A 116 -4.17 -0.89 -1.28
C CYS A 116 -3.05 -1.87 -0.93
N GLN A 117 -1.87 -1.41 -0.52
CA GLN A 117 -0.72 -2.29 -0.30
C GLN A 117 -0.91 -3.24 0.88
N GLU A 118 -1.43 -2.76 2.02
CA GLU A 118 -1.44 -3.47 3.32
C GLU A 118 -2.85 -3.61 3.94
N GLY A 119 -3.90 -3.17 3.26
CA GLY A 119 -5.28 -3.25 3.73
C GLY A 119 -5.79 -1.98 4.44
N LEU A 120 -4.98 -1.23 5.18
CA LEU A 120 -5.43 -0.12 6.01
C LEU A 120 -6.04 1.05 5.22
N ARG A 121 -5.42 1.44 4.11
CA ARG A 121 -5.92 2.55 3.26
C ARG A 121 -7.23 2.19 2.55
N SER A 122 -7.40 0.93 2.15
CA SER A 122 -8.64 0.46 1.54
C SER A 122 -9.82 0.53 2.50
N VAL A 123 -9.61 0.21 3.77
CA VAL A 123 -10.64 0.36 4.83
C VAL A 123 -11.03 1.83 4.99
N ALA A 124 -10.06 2.73 5.14
CA ALA A 124 -10.33 4.16 5.28
C ALA A 124 -11.02 4.76 4.02
N ALA A 125 -10.67 4.26 2.84
CA ALA A 125 -11.33 4.63 1.59
C ALA A 125 -12.77 4.11 1.53
N ALA A 126 -13.00 2.84 1.90
CA ALA A 126 -14.33 2.24 1.95
C ALA A 126 -15.25 3.00 2.89
N GLN A 127 -14.78 3.36 4.10
CA GLN A 127 -15.55 4.17 5.05
C GLN A 127 -15.96 5.53 4.47
N ALA A 128 -15.04 6.22 3.80
CA ALA A 128 -15.34 7.51 3.17
C ALA A 128 -16.36 7.38 2.02
N LEU A 129 -16.29 6.29 1.26
CA LEU A 129 -17.23 6.02 0.16
C LEU A 129 -18.60 5.57 0.68
N GLU A 130 -18.65 4.75 1.74
CA GLU A 130 -19.88 4.38 2.43
C GLU A 130 -20.61 5.61 2.95
N GLU A 131 -19.91 6.53 3.63
CA GLU A 131 -20.46 7.82 4.08
C GLU A 131 -21.00 8.64 2.91
N ALA A 132 -20.42 8.50 1.72
CA ALA A 132 -20.84 9.15 0.50
C ALA A 132 -21.98 8.42 -0.26
N GLY A 133 -22.45 7.26 0.25
CA GLY A 133 -23.61 6.54 -0.26
C GLY A 133 -23.31 5.34 -1.15
N PHE A 134 -22.05 4.94 -1.31
CA PHE A 134 -21.68 3.70 -1.99
C PHE A 134 -22.11 2.48 -1.14
N GLN A 135 -22.61 1.43 -1.79
CA GLN A 135 -23.28 0.32 -1.09
C GLN A 135 -22.51 -1.01 -1.17
N ASN A 136 -21.86 -1.28 -2.29
CA ASN A 136 -21.25 -2.59 -2.57
C ASN A 136 -19.73 -2.50 -2.56
N LEU A 137 -19.17 -2.28 -1.35
CA LEU A 137 -17.74 -2.09 -1.14
C LEU A 137 -17.10 -3.33 -0.53
N THR A 138 -16.03 -3.80 -1.14
CA THR A 138 -15.26 -4.95 -0.68
C THR A 138 -13.77 -4.59 -0.65
N CYS A 139 -13.04 -5.07 0.36
CA CYS A 139 -11.61 -4.84 0.52
C CYS A 139 -10.83 -6.16 0.57
N ILE A 140 -9.63 -6.20 0.01
CA ILE A 140 -8.70 -7.31 0.27
C ILE A 140 -8.11 -7.12 1.66
N ALA A 141 -8.34 -8.08 2.58
CA ALA A 141 -8.04 -7.96 4.01
C ALA A 141 -6.58 -7.56 4.30
N ALA A 142 -5.62 -8.23 3.70
CA ALA A 142 -4.18 -7.95 3.86
C ALA A 142 -3.59 -7.11 2.70
N GLY A 143 -4.44 -6.56 1.81
CA GLY A 143 -4.03 -5.76 0.66
C GLY A 143 -3.25 -6.52 -0.41
N LEU A 144 -2.67 -5.78 -1.36
CA LEU A 144 -1.96 -6.35 -2.51
C LEU A 144 -0.66 -7.09 -2.15
N GLN A 145 -0.11 -6.87 -0.97
CA GLN A 145 1.05 -7.64 -0.50
C GLN A 145 0.74 -9.13 -0.28
N SER A 146 -0.52 -9.49 -0.05
CA SER A 146 -0.96 -10.88 0.15
C SER A 146 -1.37 -11.58 -1.15
N VAL A 147 -1.40 -10.85 -2.26
CA VAL A 147 -1.84 -11.39 -3.55
C VAL A 147 -0.76 -12.30 -4.12
N SER A 148 -1.14 -13.55 -4.42
CA SER A 148 -0.27 -14.54 -5.03
C SER A 148 0.13 -14.13 -6.45
N ALA A 149 1.35 -14.49 -6.86
CA ALA A 149 1.81 -14.27 -8.23
C ALA A 149 0.86 -14.93 -9.24
N GLY A 150 0.45 -14.20 -10.28
CA GLY A 150 -0.48 -14.71 -11.31
C GLY A 150 -1.97 -14.71 -10.91
N ALA A 151 -2.33 -14.21 -9.72
CA ALA A 151 -3.74 -14.08 -9.34
C ALA A 151 -4.49 -13.05 -10.21
N PHE A 152 -3.83 -11.97 -10.60
CA PHE A 152 -4.33 -10.94 -11.50
C PHE A 152 -3.34 -10.66 -12.62
N ASP A 153 -3.85 -10.20 -13.76
CA ASP A 153 -3.02 -9.59 -14.79
C ASP A 153 -2.46 -8.27 -14.27
N CYS A 154 -1.13 -8.14 -14.27
CA CYS A 154 -0.44 -7.00 -13.68
C CYS A 154 0.41 -6.25 -14.69
N GLU A 155 0.65 -4.99 -14.40
CA GLU A 155 1.56 -4.11 -15.12
C GLU A 155 2.53 -3.44 -14.13
N GLY A 156 3.73 -3.14 -14.61
CA GLY A 156 4.77 -2.45 -13.85
C GLY A 156 6.07 -3.25 -13.73
N PRO A 157 7.15 -2.60 -13.28
CA PRO A 157 8.47 -3.22 -13.18
C PRO A 157 8.64 -4.17 -11.97
N LYS A 158 7.68 -4.20 -11.04
CA LYS A 158 7.72 -5.03 -9.83
C LYS A 158 6.50 -5.94 -9.72
N GLU A 159 6.55 -6.89 -8.81
CA GLU A 159 5.36 -7.65 -8.40
C GLU A 159 4.46 -6.82 -7.46
N LEU A 160 3.16 -7.11 -7.42
CA LEU A 160 2.18 -6.41 -6.56
C LEU A 160 2.61 -6.40 -5.09
N LYS A 161 3.10 -7.53 -4.58
CA LYS A 161 3.54 -7.68 -3.19
C LYS A 161 4.73 -6.78 -2.83
N ASP A 162 5.56 -6.43 -3.83
CA ASP A 162 6.79 -5.66 -3.65
C ASP A 162 6.65 -4.18 -4.02
N ALA A 163 5.49 -3.75 -4.50
CA ALA A 163 5.25 -2.37 -4.90
C ALA A 163 5.43 -1.35 -3.75
N GLY A 164 5.20 -1.78 -2.50
CA GLY A 164 5.44 -0.98 -1.29
C GLY A 164 6.89 -0.92 -0.86
N LYS A 165 7.75 -1.82 -1.34
CA LYS A 165 9.16 -1.90 -0.91
C LYS A 165 10.03 -0.93 -1.69
N ALA A 166 10.61 0.03 -0.98
CA ALA A 166 11.51 1.05 -1.55
C ALA A 166 12.43 1.64 -0.48
N GLY A 167 13.32 2.57 -0.91
CA GLY A 167 14.25 3.27 -0.02
C GLY A 167 15.49 2.45 0.35
N LEU A 168 16.35 3.06 1.15
CA LEU A 168 17.65 2.49 1.53
C LEU A 168 17.52 1.17 2.31
N VAL A 169 16.47 1.00 3.12
CA VAL A 169 16.25 -0.25 3.88
C VAL A 169 16.11 -1.44 2.94
N THR A 170 15.44 -1.27 1.79
CA THR A 170 15.30 -2.35 0.80
C THR A 170 16.65 -2.68 0.14
N ILE A 171 17.43 -1.66 -0.20
CA ILE A 171 18.77 -1.82 -0.79
C ILE A 171 19.71 -2.43 0.22
N GLN A 172 19.71 -1.95 1.47
CA GLN A 172 20.53 -2.46 2.58
C GLN A 172 20.26 -3.96 2.81
N ALA A 173 19.00 -4.39 2.79
CA ALA A 173 18.67 -5.81 2.96
C ALA A 173 19.24 -6.68 1.81
N GLN A 174 19.20 -6.18 0.57
CA GLN A 174 19.78 -6.88 -0.57
C GLN A 174 21.32 -6.98 -0.47
N ILE A 175 22.00 -5.86 -0.14
CA ILE A 175 23.46 -5.83 0.03
C ILE A 175 23.88 -6.74 1.18
N SER A 176 23.20 -6.68 2.32
CA SER A 176 23.49 -7.52 3.48
C SER A 176 23.30 -9.01 3.18
N GLY A 177 22.28 -9.36 2.39
CA GLY A 177 22.06 -10.73 1.94
C GLY A 177 23.22 -11.25 1.08
N VAL A 178 23.66 -10.48 0.10
CA VAL A 178 24.78 -10.84 -0.79
C VAL A 178 26.08 -10.96 0.03
N LEU A 179 26.41 -9.96 0.86
CA LEU A 179 27.61 -10.00 1.69
C LEU A 179 27.58 -11.16 2.68
N GLY A 180 26.45 -11.43 3.32
CA GLY A 180 26.27 -12.58 4.20
C GLY A 180 26.51 -13.91 3.50
N THR A 181 25.98 -14.07 2.29
CA THR A 181 26.22 -15.27 1.47
C THR A 181 27.70 -15.43 1.13
N ILE A 182 28.38 -14.35 0.70
CA ILE A 182 29.83 -14.38 0.39
C ILE A 182 30.63 -14.78 1.63
N LEU A 183 30.34 -14.20 2.80
CA LEU A 183 31.03 -14.51 4.04
C LEU A 183 30.83 -15.97 4.47
N ILE A 184 29.61 -16.49 4.37
CA ILE A 184 29.32 -17.90 4.68
C ILE A 184 30.07 -18.82 3.71
N CYS A 185 30.03 -18.56 2.40
CA CYS A 185 30.76 -19.31 1.41
C CYS A 185 32.28 -19.30 1.66
N ALA A 186 32.84 -18.12 2.01
CA ALA A 186 34.24 -17.98 2.33
C ALA A 186 34.62 -18.80 3.59
N LEU A 187 33.77 -18.72 4.64
CA LEU A 187 33.98 -19.50 5.86
C LEU A 187 33.96 -21.00 5.60
N LEU A 188 32.95 -21.46 4.84
CA LEU A 188 32.85 -22.88 4.46
C LEU A 188 34.07 -23.31 3.61
N PHE A 189 34.51 -22.46 2.67
CA PHE A 189 35.68 -22.74 1.85
C PHE A 189 36.93 -22.88 2.69
N ILE A 190 37.21 -21.94 3.59
CA ILE A 190 38.38 -22.02 4.52
C ILE A 190 38.29 -23.26 5.40
N THR A 191 37.08 -23.64 5.84
CA THR A 191 36.91 -24.81 6.74
C THR A 191 37.10 -26.14 6.03
N PHE A 192 36.57 -26.28 4.81
CA PHE A 192 36.59 -27.56 4.08
C PHE A 192 37.81 -27.70 3.14
N PHE A 193 38.43 -26.59 2.76
CA PHE A 193 39.55 -26.56 1.81
C PHE A 193 40.72 -25.66 2.32
N PRO A 194 41.32 -25.99 3.49
CA PRO A 194 42.31 -25.11 4.13
C PRO A 194 43.54 -24.87 3.26
N ASP A 195 44.08 -25.91 2.60
CA ASP A 195 45.30 -25.78 1.79
C ASP A 195 45.11 -24.85 0.59
N GLN A 196 43.96 -24.89 -0.03
CA GLN A 196 43.61 -23.99 -1.13
C GLN A 196 43.34 -22.57 -0.65
N ALA A 197 42.77 -22.42 0.54
CA ALA A 197 42.55 -21.12 1.16
C ALA A 197 43.89 -20.42 1.49
N GLU A 198 44.87 -21.14 2.02
CA GLU A 198 46.22 -20.59 2.27
C GLU A 198 46.89 -20.14 0.97
N GLN A 199 46.80 -20.90 -0.09
CA GLN A 199 47.35 -20.53 -1.40
C GLN A 199 46.73 -19.23 -1.94
N ILE A 200 45.41 -19.08 -1.78
CA ILE A 200 44.70 -17.84 -2.22
C ILE A 200 45.11 -16.67 -1.33
N LEU A 201 45.16 -16.84 -0.01
CA LEU A 201 45.59 -15.79 0.93
C LEU A 201 47.02 -15.32 0.69
N ALA A 202 47.93 -16.23 0.29
CA ALA A 202 49.30 -15.90 -0.04
C ALA A 202 49.46 -15.02 -1.29
N LEU A 203 48.40 -14.94 -2.16
CA LEU A 203 48.37 -14.03 -3.31
C LEU A 203 48.07 -12.57 -2.92
N PHE A 204 47.58 -12.34 -1.70
CA PHE A 204 47.31 -10.99 -1.18
C PHE A 204 48.39 -10.61 -0.17
N PRO A 205 49.44 -9.85 -0.58
CA PRO A 205 50.49 -9.46 0.35
C PRO A 205 49.91 -8.59 1.47
N SER A 206 50.13 -9.02 2.72
CA SER A 206 49.87 -8.19 3.89
C SER A 206 50.89 -7.04 3.93
N ASN A 207 50.40 -5.83 3.66
CA ASN A 207 51.18 -4.61 3.93
C ASN A 207 51.33 -4.38 5.42
#